data_a7c3e4ad6c2462323c862a94e3788b47
#
_entry.id   a7c3e4ad6c2462323c862a94e3788b47
#
_cell.length_a   1.000
_cell.length_b   1.000
_cell.length_c   1.000
_cell.angle_alpha   90.00
_cell.angle_beta   90.00
_cell.angle_gamma   90.00
#
_symmetry.space_group_name_H-M   'P 1'
#
loop_
_entity.id
_entity.type
_entity.pdbx_description
1 polymer ?
#
loop_
_entity_poly.entity_id
_entity_poly.type
_entity_poly.pdbx_seq_one_letter_code
_entity_poly.pdbx_strand_id
1 'polypeptide(L)'
;MRILIIEDNSLKAEDIKKCISQNIVDVSIDVEQAFNTGVRRAYKENYDFIIIDNSLPYYANDMNDICPDAAAIILENLEEETAGKCIICSAFEKGEKEDYFSRLVDGYSICVGYVRYNPCEDDWRNQIIRLIKGTN
;
A
#
# COMPACT_ATOMS: atom_id res chain seq x y z
N MET A 1 15.96 -5.40 -1.60
CA MET A 1 14.47 -5.35 -1.74
C MET A 1 14.03 -3.93 -2.03
N ARG A 2 13.15 -3.77 -2.98
CA ARG A 2 12.60 -2.46 -3.34
C ARG A 2 11.10 -2.41 -3.02
N ILE A 3 10.68 -1.33 -2.35
CA ILE A 3 9.28 -1.14 -1.93
C ILE A 3 8.81 0.24 -2.39
N LEU A 4 7.61 0.29 -2.95
CA LEU A 4 6.93 1.53 -3.29
C LEU A 4 5.77 1.74 -2.32
N ILE A 5 5.68 2.93 -1.74
CA ILE A 5 4.55 3.34 -0.91
C ILE A 5 3.75 4.39 -1.68
N ILE A 6 2.46 4.13 -1.90
CA ILE A 6 1.56 5.11 -2.54
C ILE A 6 0.62 5.62 -1.45
N GLU A 7 0.93 6.80 -0.94
CA GLU A 7 0.28 7.38 0.23
C GLU A 7 0.37 8.90 0.21
N ASP A 8 -0.75 9.59 0.30
CA ASP A 8 -0.79 11.05 0.27
C ASP A 8 -0.51 11.72 1.62
N ASN A 9 -0.74 11.01 2.72
CA ASN A 9 -0.46 11.53 4.06
C ASN A 9 1.01 11.32 4.40
N SER A 10 1.76 12.42 4.51
CA SER A 10 3.21 12.37 4.73
C SER A 10 3.60 11.71 6.05
N LEU A 11 2.82 11.93 7.11
CA LEU A 11 3.10 11.34 8.41
C LEU A 11 2.91 9.82 8.38
N LYS A 12 1.83 9.36 7.76
CA LYS A 12 1.57 7.93 7.60
C LYS A 12 2.64 7.27 6.73
N ALA A 13 2.99 7.89 5.61
CA ALA A 13 4.04 7.37 4.70
C ALA A 13 5.37 7.24 5.45
N GLU A 14 5.74 8.24 6.23
CA GLU A 14 6.98 8.24 7.00
C GLU A 14 6.95 7.17 8.10
N ASP A 15 5.81 6.97 8.77
CA ASP A 15 5.64 5.90 9.76
C ASP A 15 5.85 4.53 9.15
N ILE A 16 5.25 4.29 7.99
CA ILE A 16 5.38 3.00 7.28
C ILE A 16 6.84 2.80 6.86
N LYS A 17 7.45 3.82 6.27
CA LYS A 17 8.84 3.77 5.83
C LYS A 17 9.79 3.45 6.98
N LYS A 18 9.60 4.11 8.11
CA LYS A 18 10.41 3.90 9.32
C LYS A 18 10.25 2.47 9.85
N CYS A 19 9.02 1.99 9.93
CA CYS A 19 8.72 0.63 10.36
C CYS A 19 9.47 -0.40 9.51
N ILE A 20 9.40 -0.26 8.20
CA ILE A 20 10.05 -1.20 7.28
C ILE A 20 11.56 -1.09 7.38
N SER A 21 12.11 0.11 7.39
CA SER A 21 13.56 0.33 7.44
C SER A 21 14.19 -0.20 8.73
N GLN A 22 13.46 -0.18 9.82
CA GLN A 22 13.95 -0.71 11.10
C GLN A 22 13.91 -2.23 11.19
N ASN A 23 13.14 -2.89 10.34
CA ASN A 23 12.89 -4.34 10.45
C ASN A 23 13.37 -5.15 9.25
N ILE A 24 13.64 -4.51 8.12
CA ILE A 24 14.09 -5.19 6.89
C ILE A 24 15.45 -4.63 6.51
N VAL A 25 16.44 -5.53 6.36
CA VAL A 25 17.81 -5.16 5.96
C VAL A 25 17.86 -4.94 4.46
N ASP A 26 18.69 -3.98 4.03
CA ASP A 26 18.94 -3.69 2.61
C ASP A 26 17.67 -3.39 1.81
N VAL A 27 16.79 -2.60 2.41
CA VAL A 27 15.56 -2.17 1.74
C VAL A 27 15.71 -0.76 1.16
N SER A 28 15.18 -0.58 -0.05
CA SER A 28 15.08 0.72 -0.71
C SER A 28 13.60 1.06 -0.84
N ILE A 29 13.20 2.24 -0.37
CA ILE A 29 11.79 2.64 -0.30
C ILE A 29 11.59 3.93 -1.07
N ASP A 30 10.65 3.92 -2.01
CA ASP A 30 10.17 5.09 -2.73
C ASP A 30 8.75 5.42 -2.30
N VAL A 31 8.40 6.70 -2.32
CA VAL A 31 7.07 7.17 -1.94
C VAL A 31 6.49 8.01 -3.06
N GLU A 32 5.24 7.73 -3.44
CA GLU A 32 4.44 8.56 -4.34
C GLU A 32 3.17 8.98 -3.63
N GLN A 33 2.77 10.23 -3.82
CA GLN A 33 1.67 10.82 -3.07
C GLN A 33 0.33 10.82 -3.79
N ALA A 34 0.29 10.34 -5.03
CA ALA A 34 -0.92 10.35 -5.83
C ALA A 34 -1.10 9.08 -6.64
N PHE A 35 -2.35 8.83 -7.02
CA PHE A 35 -2.74 7.68 -7.82
C PHE A 35 -1.94 7.58 -9.13
N ASN A 36 -1.96 8.65 -9.93
CA ASN A 36 -1.33 8.62 -11.27
C ASN A 36 0.18 8.42 -11.23
N THR A 37 0.88 9.14 -10.35
CA THR A 37 2.32 8.99 -10.23
C THR A 37 2.70 7.65 -9.65
N GLY A 38 1.91 7.15 -8.70
CA GLY A 38 2.13 5.84 -8.08
C GLY A 38 1.99 4.69 -9.07
N VAL A 39 0.90 4.69 -9.82
CA VAL A 39 0.64 3.65 -10.84
C VAL A 39 1.72 3.68 -11.92
N ARG A 40 2.06 4.87 -12.41
CA ARG A 40 3.09 5.02 -13.43
C ARG A 40 4.42 4.45 -12.97
N ARG A 41 4.81 4.75 -11.74
CA ARG A 41 6.07 4.28 -11.19
C ARG A 41 6.06 2.77 -11.00
N ALA A 42 4.95 2.22 -10.54
CA ALA A 42 4.78 0.77 -10.39
C ALA A 42 4.92 0.02 -11.72
N TYR A 43 4.46 0.61 -12.81
CA TYR A 43 4.61 0.04 -14.15
C TYR A 43 6.04 0.11 -14.66
N LYS A 44 6.73 1.21 -14.42
CA LYS A 44 8.05 1.46 -15.02
C LYS A 44 9.19 0.79 -14.28
N GLU A 45 9.04 0.58 -12.98
CA GLU A 45 10.11 0.07 -12.13
C GLU A 45 9.67 -1.24 -11.49
N ASN A 46 10.63 -2.07 -11.16
CA ASN A 46 10.35 -3.36 -10.52
C ASN A 46 10.41 -3.21 -9.01
N TYR A 47 9.28 -3.44 -8.35
CA TYR A 47 9.18 -3.43 -6.90
C TYR A 47 8.83 -4.82 -6.39
N ASP A 48 9.41 -5.19 -5.25
CA ASP A 48 9.05 -6.44 -4.57
C ASP A 48 7.69 -6.31 -3.87
N PHE A 49 7.44 -5.13 -3.28
CA PHE A 49 6.18 -4.81 -2.63
C PHE A 49 5.71 -3.41 -2.98
N ILE A 50 4.40 -3.26 -3.09
CA ILE A 50 3.74 -1.97 -3.30
C ILE A 50 2.70 -1.83 -2.20
N ILE A 51 2.86 -0.82 -1.35
CA ILE A 51 1.95 -0.55 -0.23
C ILE A 51 1.01 0.58 -0.66
N ILE A 52 -0.29 0.34 -0.65
CA ILE A 52 -1.28 1.19 -1.28
C ILE A 52 -2.34 1.62 -0.29
N ASP A 53 -2.62 2.93 -0.22
CA ASP A 53 -3.82 3.42 0.46
C ASP A 53 -5.03 3.32 -0.46
N ASN A 54 -6.21 3.18 0.12
CA ASN A 54 -7.46 3.05 -0.64
C ASN A 54 -8.05 4.38 -1.09
N SER A 55 -7.67 5.48 -0.48
CA SER A 55 -8.16 6.81 -0.83
C SER A 55 -6.98 7.71 -1.17
N LEU A 56 -6.84 8.05 -2.45
CA LEU A 56 -5.70 8.80 -2.95
C LEU A 56 -6.16 9.91 -3.89
N PRO A 57 -5.50 11.08 -3.90
CA PRO A 57 -5.75 12.07 -4.94
C PRO A 57 -5.27 11.50 -6.29
N TYR A 58 -5.97 11.86 -7.36
CA TYR A 58 -5.55 11.44 -8.70
C TYR A 58 -4.19 12.03 -9.06
N TYR A 59 -3.97 13.31 -8.72
CA TYR A 59 -2.75 14.06 -9.03
C TYR A 59 -2.18 14.73 -7.79
N ALA A 60 -0.85 14.79 -7.70
CA ALA A 60 -0.18 15.42 -6.57
C ALA A 60 -0.44 16.92 -6.45
N ASN A 61 -0.74 17.59 -7.56
CA ASN A 61 -1.03 19.04 -7.58
C ASN A 61 -2.50 19.39 -7.34
N ASP A 62 -3.36 18.38 -7.16
CA ASP A 62 -4.78 18.59 -6.84
C ASP A 62 -5.22 17.56 -5.78
N MET A 63 -4.97 17.88 -4.52
CA MET A 63 -5.25 17.00 -3.40
C MET A 63 -6.73 16.90 -3.05
N ASN A 64 -7.58 17.69 -3.70
CA ASN A 64 -9.02 17.68 -3.46
C ASN A 64 -9.79 16.71 -4.37
N ASP A 65 -9.19 16.31 -5.48
CA ASP A 65 -9.80 15.36 -6.42
C ASP A 65 -9.37 13.93 -6.06
N ILE A 66 -10.19 13.26 -5.27
CA ILE A 66 -9.86 11.99 -4.63
C ILE A 66 -10.43 10.80 -5.41
N CYS A 67 -9.58 9.77 -5.58
CA CYS A 67 -9.99 8.47 -6.07
C CYS A 67 -10.36 7.60 -4.85
N PRO A 68 -11.66 7.31 -4.61
CA PRO A 68 -12.07 6.65 -3.37
C PRO A 68 -11.78 5.14 -3.34
N ASP A 69 -11.62 4.51 -4.49
CA ASP A 69 -11.34 3.07 -4.60
C ASP A 69 -9.99 2.82 -5.25
N ALA A 70 -9.00 3.63 -4.89
CA ALA A 70 -7.69 3.61 -5.51
C ALA A 70 -7.03 2.24 -5.46
N ALA A 71 -7.12 1.54 -4.32
CA ALA A 71 -6.50 0.22 -4.18
C ALA A 71 -7.07 -0.78 -5.18
N ALA A 72 -8.38 -0.85 -5.33
CA ALA A 72 -9.03 -1.77 -6.27
C ALA A 72 -8.60 -1.47 -7.71
N ILE A 73 -8.57 -0.20 -8.09
CA ILE A 73 -8.20 0.21 -9.44
C ILE A 73 -6.73 -0.09 -9.72
N ILE A 74 -5.85 0.17 -8.76
CA ILE A 74 -4.42 -0.12 -8.89
C ILE A 74 -4.20 -1.62 -9.03
N LEU A 75 -4.85 -2.44 -8.20
CA LEU A 75 -4.74 -3.90 -8.28
C LEU A 75 -5.17 -4.42 -9.64
N GLU A 76 -6.30 -3.95 -10.16
CA GLU A 76 -6.79 -4.35 -11.48
C GLU A 76 -5.79 -4.00 -12.58
N ASN A 77 -5.20 -2.81 -12.50
CA ASN A 77 -4.23 -2.36 -13.50
C ASN A 77 -2.91 -3.12 -13.44
N LEU A 78 -2.48 -3.57 -12.26
CA LEU A 78 -1.18 -4.21 -12.08
C LEU A 78 -1.20 -5.73 -12.10
N GLU A 79 -2.36 -6.36 -11.99
CA GLU A 79 -2.48 -7.81 -11.80
C GLU A 79 -1.65 -8.64 -12.79
N GLU A 80 -1.64 -8.25 -14.06
CA GLU A 80 -0.92 -8.97 -15.11
C GLU A 80 0.41 -8.33 -15.48
N GLU A 81 0.73 -7.15 -14.91
CA GLU A 81 1.84 -6.32 -15.36
C GLU A 81 3.04 -6.33 -14.41
N THR A 82 2.87 -6.84 -13.20
CA THR A 82 3.94 -6.83 -12.21
C THR A 82 4.08 -8.16 -11.51
N ALA A 83 5.32 -8.51 -11.17
CA ALA A 83 5.62 -9.64 -10.30
C ALA A 83 5.61 -9.24 -8.82
N GLY A 84 5.49 -7.94 -8.54
CA GLY A 84 5.47 -7.43 -7.17
C GLY A 84 4.18 -7.79 -6.45
N LYS A 85 4.27 -7.81 -5.12
CA LYS A 85 3.11 -8.06 -4.26
C LYS A 85 2.56 -6.75 -3.72
N CYS A 86 1.23 -6.67 -3.58
CA CYS A 86 0.58 -5.47 -3.07
C CYS A 86 0.04 -5.70 -1.66
N ILE A 87 0.17 -4.69 -0.82
CA ILE A 87 -0.38 -4.65 0.53
C ILE A 87 -1.25 -3.39 0.63
N ILE A 88 -2.49 -3.55 1.04
CA ILE A 88 -3.37 -2.40 1.29
C ILE A 88 -3.12 -1.93 2.73
N CYS A 89 -2.81 -0.67 2.91
CA CYS A 89 -2.62 -0.08 4.23
C CYS A 89 -3.46 1.20 4.33
N SER A 90 -4.59 1.10 5.01
CA SER A 90 -5.57 2.17 5.03
C SER A 90 -6.10 2.41 6.44
N ALA A 91 -6.37 3.68 6.75
CA ALA A 91 -7.05 4.04 8.00
C ALA A 91 -8.55 3.88 7.80
N PHE A 92 -9.18 3.02 8.59
CA PHE A 92 -10.63 2.80 8.56
C PHE A 92 -11.09 2.37 9.95
N GLU A 93 -12.38 2.57 10.22
CA GLU A 93 -12.93 2.14 11.49
C GLU A 93 -13.06 0.61 11.52
N LYS A 94 -12.75 0.03 12.67
CA LYS A 94 -12.80 -1.40 12.86
C LYS A 94 -14.24 -1.89 12.62
N GLY A 95 -14.37 -2.90 11.75
CA GLY A 95 -15.67 -3.47 11.40
C GLY A 95 -16.31 -2.89 10.14
N GLU A 96 -15.75 -1.82 9.55
CA GLU A 96 -16.38 -1.15 8.41
C GLU A 96 -15.93 -1.66 7.03
N LYS A 97 -14.65 -1.94 6.87
CA LYS A 97 -14.06 -2.20 5.56
C LYS A 97 -13.46 -3.60 5.42
N GLU A 98 -13.48 -4.42 6.45
CA GLU A 98 -12.85 -5.74 6.44
C GLU A 98 -13.36 -6.62 5.31
N ASP A 99 -14.67 -6.68 5.10
CA ASP A 99 -15.25 -7.48 4.02
C ASP A 99 -14.81 -7.00 2.65
N TYR A 100 -14.77 -5.69 2.46
CA TYR A 100 -14.34 -5.08 1.20
C TYR A 100 -12.89 -5.42 0.89
N PHE A 101 -12.00 -5.22 1.86
CA PHE A 101 -10.58 -5.51 1.66
C PHE A 101 -10.29 -7.01 1.56
N SER A 102 -11.02 -7.84 2.30
CA SER A 102 -10.90 -9.30 2.17
C SER A 102 -11.23 -9.76 0.76
N ARG A 103 -12.23 -9.18 0.14
CA ARG A 103 -12.58 -9.50 -1.25
C ARG A 103 -11.49 -9.08 -2.23
N LEU A 104 -10.79 -7.99 -1.98
CA LEU A 104 -9.67 -7.59 -2.82
C LEU A 104 -8.49 -8.56 -2.68
N VAL A 105 -8.21 -9.01 -1.47
CA VAL A 105 -7.16 -10.01 -1.23
C VAL A 105 -7.50 -11.33 -1.93
N ASP A 106 -8.75 -11.77 -1.83
CA ASP A 106 -9.20 -13.01 -2.46
C ASP A 106 -9.27 -12.90 -3.99
N GLY A 107 -9.63 -11.72 -4.49
CA GLY A 107 -9.88 -11.50 -5.91
C GLY A 107 -8.64 -11.21 -6.75
N TYR A 108 -7.56 -10.73 -6.14
CA TYR A 108 -6.32 -10.38 -6.85
C TYR A 108 -5.14 -11.13 -6.28
N SER A 109 -4.52 -11.98 -7.11
CA SER A 109 -3.41 -12.84 -6.67
C SER A 109 -2.20 -12.05 -6.18
N ILE A 110 -1.98 -10.84 -6.70
CA ILE A 110 -0.87 -9.98 -6.25
C ILE A 110 -1.12 -9.31 -4.90
N CYS A 111 -2.37 -9.26 -4.44
CA CYS A 111 -2.71 -8.66 -3.15
C CYS A 111 -2.54 -9.69 -2.05
N VAL A 112 -1.52 -9.52 -1.20
CA VAL A 112 -1.17 -10.49 -0.17
C VAL A 112 -1.83 -10.22 1.18
N GLY A 113 -2.39 -9.03 1.37
CA GLY A 113 -3.09 -8.71 2.60
C GLY A 113 -3.51 -7.26 2.69
N TYR A 114 -4.26 -6.96 3.73
CA TYR A 114 -4.63 -5.59 4.08
C TYR A 114 -4.33 -5.33 5.55
N VAL A 115 -4.03 -4.08 5.86
CA VAL A 115 -3.65 -3.65 7.20
C VAL A 115 -4.45 -2.40 7.56
N ARG A 116 -5.05 -2.41 8.74
CA ARG A 116 -5.74 -1.23 9.27
C ARG A 116 -4.71 -0.36 10.01
N TYR A 117 -4.39 0.78 9.41
CA TYR A 117 -3.46 1.73 10.00
C TYR A 117 -4.12 2.54 11.12
N ASN A 118 -3.48 2.58 12.27
CA ASN A 118 -3.87 3.45 13.38
C ASN A 118 -2.59 3.92 14.08
N PRO A 119 -2.27 5.23 14.05
CA PRO A 119 -1.02 5.73 14.61
C PRO A 119 -0.88 5.50 16.12
N CYS A 120 -1.99 5.27 16.81
CA CYS A 120 -2.00 5.03 18.26
C CYS A 120 -1.82 3.57 18.65
N GLU A 121 -1.72 2.66 17.68
CA GLU A 121 -1.57 1.22 17.90
C GLU A 121 -0.30 0.71 17.22
N ASP A 122 0.17 -0.47 17.65
CA ASP A 122 1.37 -1.11 17.07
C ASP A 122 1.05 -2.29 16.17
N ASP A 123 -0.18 -2.79 16.18
CA ASP A 123 -0.57 -4.00 15.44
C ASP A 123 -0.26 -3.90 13.94
N TRP A 124 -0.49 -2.75 13.35
CA TRP A 124 -0.27 -2.54 11.92
C TRP A 124 1.21 -2.73 11.53
N ARG A 125 2.13 -2.35 12.40
CA ARG A 125 3.56 -2.51 12.17
C ARG A 125 3.91 -3.99 12.05
N ASN A 126 3.46 -4.79 13.00
CA ASN A 126 3.71 -6.23 13.00
C ASN A 126 3.09 -6.90 11.78
N GLN A 127 1.89 -6.49 11.39
CA GLN A 127 1.19 -7.05 10.24
C GLN A 127 1.92 -6.76 8.93
N ILE A 128 2.37 -5.52 8.72
CA ILE A 128 3.14 -5.16 7.52
C ILE A 128 4.41 -5.98 7.42
N ILE A 129 5.18 -6.07 8.50
CA ILE A 129 6.44 -6.81 8.50
C ILE A 129 6.20 -8.30 8.24
N ARG A 130 5.16 -8.86 8.83
CA ARG A 130 4.80 -10.26 8.60
C ARG A 130 4.45 -10.53 7.15
N LEU A 131 3.68 -9.63 6.53
CA LEU A 131 3.32 -9.77 5.11
C LEU A 131 4.54 -9.65 4.20
N ILE A 132 5.45 -8.74 4.49
CA ILE A 132 6.68 -8.56 3.70
C ILE A 132 7.59 -9.79 3.84
N LYS A 133 7.75 -10.31 5.02
CA LYS A 133 8.61 -11.48 5.27
C LYS A 133 7.97 -12.80 4.82
N GLY A 134 6.68 -12.80 4.54
CA GLY A 134 5.95 -14.00 4.13
C GLY A 134 5.83 -15.06 5.23
N THR A 135 5.95 -14.65 6.48
CA THR A 135 5.78 -15.57 7.62
C THR A 135 4.33 -15.64 8.02
N ASN A 136 3.80 -16.80 8.03
CA ASN A 136 2.42 -17.07 8.43
C ASN A 136 2.37 -17.59 9.88
#